data_01fd1df33c9a7fa2cb4018d5ab138673
#
_entry.id   01fd1df33c9a7fa2cb4018d5ab138673
#
_cell.length_a   1.000
_cell.length_b   1.000
_cell.length_c   1.000
_cell.angle_alpha   90.00
_cell.angle_beta   90.00
_cell.angle_gamma   90.00
#
_symmetry.space_group_name_H-M   'P 1'
#
loop_
_entity.id
_entity.type
_entity.pdbx_description
1 polymer ?
#
loop_
_entity_poly.entity_id
_entity_poly.type
_entity_poly.pdbx_seq_one_letter_code
_entity_poly.pdbx_strand_id
1 'polypeptide(L)'
;RGPVRNMEILATAYERGRHEPLMWTVSYGKGRIFVDLLGHCGNDPNMTYSMRCTGFQVTLLRGCEWAATGAVTQEVPADFPLKDTYTLRPEFKAPFHAYPKTKH
;
A
#
# COMPACT_ATOMS: atom_id res chain seq x y z
N ARG A 1 2.51 19.21 -12.28
CA ARG A 1 1.24 18.99 -12.97
C ARG A 1 0.13 18.88 -11.95
N GLY A 2 -0.95 19.60 -12.15
CA GLY A 2 -2.10 19.54 -11.29
C GLY A 2 -2.80 18.18 -11.35
N PRO A 3 -3.64 17.87 -10.36
CA PRO A 3 -4.40 16.63 -10.35
C PRO A 3 -5.37 16.58 -11.53
N VAL A 4 -5.48 15.42 -12.15
CA VAL A 4 -6.51 15.16 -13.15
C VAL A 4 -7.88 15.20 -12.45
N ARG A 5 -8.91 15.65 -13.14
CA ARG A 5 -10.25 15.86 -12.57
C ARG A 5 -10.87 14.64 -11.88
N ASN A 6 -10.44 13.44 -12.24
CA ASN A 6 -10.96 12.17 -11.73
C ASN A 6 -10.02 11.48 -10.74
N MET A 7 -9.10 12.24 -10.16
CA MET A 7 -8.10 11.73 -9.22
C MET A 7 -8.35 12.28 -7.82
N GLU A 8 -8.30 11.40 -6.83
CA GLU A 8 -8.39 11.76 -5.42
C GLU A 8 -7.13 11.33 -4.69
N ILE A 9 -6.44 12.28 -4.05
CA ILE A 9 -5.23 12.00 -3.28
C ILE A 9 -5.63 11.59 -1.86
N LEU A 10 -5.20 10.41 -1.43
CA LEU A 10 -5.54 9.83 -0.13
C LEU A 10 -4.44 10.06 0.90
N ALA A 11 -3.18 10.08 0.47
CA ALA A 11 -2.05 10.28 1.37
C ALA A 11 -0.90 10.97 0.65
N THR A 12 -0.17 11.80 1.40
CA THR A 12 1.03 12.49 0.91
C THR A 12 2.16 12.34 1.91
N ALA A 13 3.39 12.45 1.43
CA ALA A 13 4.56 12.68 2.25
C ALA A 13 5.05 14.11 2.04
N TYR A 14 5.50 14.75 3.12
CA TYR A 14 6.09 16.07 3.04
C TYR A 14 7.60 15.96 2.96
N GLU A 15 8.16 16.43 1.86
CA GLU A 15 9.59 16.42 1.65
C GLU A 15 10.02 17.67 0.86
N ARG A 16 11.10 18.29 1.26
CA ARG A 16 11.70 19.44 0.58
C ARG A 16 10.71 20.57 0.26
N GLY A 17 9.81 20.85 1.21
CA GLY A 17 8.80 21.91 1.04
C GLY A 17 7.61 21.54 0.17
N ARG A 18 7.45 20.27 -0.19
CA ARG A 18 6.34 19.78 -1.02
C ARG A 18 5.63 18.60 -0.39
N HIS A 19 4.32 18.52 -0.64
CA HIS A 19 3.53 17.33 -0.39
C HIS A 19 3.56 16.46 -1.65
N GLU A 20 4.25 15.33 -1.57
CA GLU A 20 4.32 14.37 -2.68
C GLU A 20 3.25 13.29 -2.48
N PRO A 21 2.41 13.04 -3.50
CA PRO A 21 1.40 11.99 -3.40
C PRO A 21 2.02 10.61 -3.22
N LEU A 22 1.49 9.84 -2.26
CA LEU A 22 1.90 8.46 -2.01
C LEU A 22 0.80 7.46 -2.34
N MET A 23 -0.43 7.87 -2.16
CA MET A 23 -1.60 7.04 -2.42
C MET A 23 -2.69 7.87 -3.06
N TRP A 24 -3.30 7.36 -4.11
CA TRP A 24 -4.43 8.04 -4.76
C TRP A 24 -5.32 7.07 -5.50
N THR A 25 -6.50 7.54 -5.83
CA THR A 25 -7.46 6.82 -6.67
C THR A 25 -7.70 7.57 -7.95
N VAL A 26 -8.01 6.84 -9.00
CA VAL A 26 -8.42 7.38 -10.29
C VAL A 26 -9.69 6.67 -10.73
N SER A 27 -10.69 7.43 -11.16
CA SER A 27 -11.87 6.90 -11.82
C SER A 27 -11.73 7.09 -13.32
N TYR A 28 -11.83 6.00 -14.08
CA TYR A 28 -11.72 6.03 -15.53
C TYR A 28 -12.88 5.25 -16.14
N GLY A 29 -13.85 5.97 -16.74
CA GLY A 29 -15.09 5.35 -17.21
C GLY A 29 -15.81 4.64 -16.06
N LYS A 30 -16.04 3.33 -16.22
CA LYS A 30 -16.58 2.46 -15.17
C LYS A 30 -15.51 1.79 -14.34
N GLY A 31 -14.25 2.03 -14.65
CA GLY A 31 -13.11 1.44 -13.95
C GLY A 31 -12.64 2.27 -12.77
N ARG A 32 -12.00 1.60 -11.83
CA ARG A 32 -11.37 2.19 -10.65
C ARG A 32 -9.92 1.76 -10.59
N ILE A 33 -9.05 2.71 -10.26
CA ILE A 33 -7.61 2.47 -10.13
C ILE A 33 -7.19 2.96 -8.75
N PHE A 34 -6.55 2.10 -7.98
CA PHE A 34 -5.90 2.44 -6.72
C PHE A 34 -4.39 2.39 -6.92
N VAL A 35 -3.71 3.48 -6.60
CA VAL A 35 -2.26 3.58 -6.71
C VAL A 35 -1.65 3.74 -5.32
N ASP A 36 -0.69 2.88 -5.01
CA ASP A 36 0.03 2.88 -3.75
C ASP A 36 1.53 2.79 -4.04
N LEU A 37 2.27 3.81 -3.66
CA LEU A 37 3.73 3.87 -3.85
C LEU A 37 4.49 3.31 -2.64
N LEU A 38 3.81 2.88 -1.61
CA LEU A 38 4.42 2.31 -0.42
C LEU A 38 4.75 0.83 -0.64
N GLY A 39 5.46 0.24 0.32
CA GLY A 39 5.74 -1.20 0.30
C GLY A 39 6.97 -1.61 -0.50
N HIS A 40 7.85 -0.66 -0.81
CA HIS A 40 9.10 -0.98 -1.50
C HIS A 40 9.92 -1.97 -0.68
N CYS A 41 10.30 -3.07 -1.31
CA CYS A 41 11.25 -4.02 -0.76
C CYS A 41 12.34 -4.29 -1.80
N GLY A 42 13.59 -4.25 -1.35
CA GLY A 42 14.72 -4.57 -2.20
C GLY A 42 14.98 -6.07 -2.28
N ASN A 43 16.07 -6.45 -2.93
CA ASN A 43 16.51 -7.85 -3.02
C ASN A 43 17.09 -8.36 -1.70
N ASP A 44 17.29 -7.51 -0.71
CA ASP A 44 17.80 -7.89 0.61
C ASP A 44 16.66 -8.44 1.46
N PRO A 45 16.72 -9.71 1.90
CA PRO A 45 15.69 -10.31 2.74
C PRO A 45 15.50 -9.60 4.09
N ASN A 46 16.46 -8.78 4.50
CA ASN A 46 16.34 -7.97 5.72
C ASN A 46 15.58 -6.66 5.51
N MET A 47 15.28 -6.29 4.28
CA MET A 47 14.57 -5.04 3.96
C MET A 47 13.08 -5.27 3.69
N THR A 48 12.41 -5.95 4.61
CA THR A 48 10.98 -6.26 4.50
C THR A 48 10.09 -5.37 5.37
N TYR A 49 10.66 -4.37 6.03
CA TYR A 49 9.94 -3.54 6.99
C TYR A 49 8.72 -2.84 6.40
N SER A 50 8.86 -2.28 5.20
CA SER A 50 7.74 -1.58 4.55
C SER A 50 6.55 -2.50 4.30
N MET A 51 6.82 -3.74 3.88
CA MET A 51 5.77 -4.73 3.64
C MET A 51 5.15 -5.28 4.93
N ARG A 52 5.88 -5.20 6.04
CA ARG A 52 5.41 -5.63 7.36
C ARG A 52 4.64 -4.56 8.10
N CYS A 53 4.70 -3.31 7.63
CA CYS A 53 3.94 -2.22 8.24
C CYS A 53 2.45 -2.48 8.16
N THR A 54 1.80 -2.48 9.30
CA THR A 54 0.34 -2.67 9.40
C THR A 54 -0.40 -1.65 8.55
N GLY A 55 0.04 -0.37 8.58
CA GLY A 55 -0.55 0.68 7.77
C GLY A 55 -0.52 0.35 6.27
N PHE A 56 0.62 -0.15 5.76
CA PHE A 56 0.73 -0.56 4.37
C PHE A 56 -0.19 -1.73 4.03
N GLN A 57 -0.16 -2.78 4.83
CA GLN A 57 -0.96 -3.99 4.58
C GLN A 57 -2.45 -3.69 4.57
N VAL A 58 -2.93 -2.93 5.55
CA VAL A 58 -4.34 -2.59 5.66
C VAL A 58 -4.80 -1.69 4.51
N THR A 59 -4.03 -0.67 4.18
CA THR A 59 -4.38 0.23 3.09
C THR A 59 -4.35 -0.46 1.73
N LEU A 60 -3.38 -1.35 1.51
CA LEU A 60 -3.31 -2.14 0.28
C LEU A 60 -4.53 -3.03 0.12
N LEU A 61 -4.91 -3.78 1.16
CA LEU A 61 -6.05 -4.68 1.11
C LEU A 61 -7.36 -3.91 0.91
N ARG A 62 -7.55 -2.80 1.61
CA ARG A 62 -8.74 -1.96 1.46
C ARG A 62 -8.79 -1.32 0.06
N GLY A 63 -7.66 -0.89 -0.46
CA GLY A 63 -7.55 -0.34 -1.81
C GLY A 63 -7.88 -1.36 -2.89
N CYS A 64 -7.41 -2.59 -2.73
CA CYS A 64 -7.75 -3.70 -3.64
C CYS A 64 -9.24 -4.02 -3.62
N GLU A 65 -9.85 -4.07 -2.45
CA GLU A 65 -11.29 -4.28 -2.32
C GLU A 65 -12.08 -3.18 -3.03
N TRP A 66 -11.72 -1.93 -2.78
CA TRP A 66 -12.38 -0.79 -3.41
C TRP A 66 -12.24 -0.83 -4.94
N ALA A 67 -11.04 -1.13 -5.44
CA ALA A 67 -10.80 -1.20 -6.88
C ALA A 67 -11.65 -2.29 -7.54
N ALA A 68 -11.85 -3.41 -6.85
CA ALA A 68 -12.63 -4.52 -7.35
C ALA A 68 -14.14 -4.30 -7.24
N THR A 69 -14.62 -3.69 -6.17
CA THR A 69 -16.06 -3.66 -5.83
C THR A 69 -16.68 -2.27 -5.77
N GLY A 70 -15.87 -1.24 -5.62
CA GLY A 70 -16.35 0.14 -5.40
C GLY A 70 -16.71 0.45 -3.95
N ALA A 71 -16.50 -0.49 -3.03
CA ALA A 71 -16.79 -0.32 -1.61
C ALA A 71 -15.65 -0.90 -0.76
N VAL A 72 -15.59 -0.50 0.50
CA VAL A 72 -14.65 -1.04 1.48
C VAL A 72 -15.44 -1.56 2.67
N THR A 73 -15.41 -2.87 2.87
CA THR A 73 -16.11 -3.55 3.97
C THR A 73 -15.17 -3.98 5.08
N GLN A 74 -13.86 -4.03 4.80
CA GLN A 74 -12.85 -4.40 5.78
C GLN A 74 -12.74 -3.32 6.87
N GLU A 75 -12.85 -3.74 8.12
CA GLU A 75 -12.68 -2.85 9.25
C GLU A 75 -11.20 -2.48 9.44
N VAL A 76 -10.97 -1.31 10.05
CA VAL A 76 -9.63 -0.91 10.47
C VAL A 76 -9.28 -1.71 11.73
N PRO A 77 -8.22 -2.54 11.71
CA PRO A 77 -7.86 -3.34 12.87
C PRO A 77 -7.31 -2.50 14.01
N ALA A 78 -7.35 -3.06 15.22
CA ALA A 78 -6.90 -2.38 16.43
C ALA A 78 -5.38 -2.06 16.42
N ASP A 79 -4.60 -2.80 15.66
CA ASP A 79 -3.16 -2.58 15.51
C ASP A 79 -2.80 -1.54 14.43
N PHE A 80 -3.81 -0.88 13.84
CA PHE A 80 -3.56 0.19 12.90
C PHE A 80 -2.86 1.37 13.61
N PRO A 81 -1.79 1.94 13.01
CA PRO A 81 -1.00 2.95 13.70
C PRO A 81 -1.76 4.24 13.92
N LEU A 82 -1.44 4.90 15.03
CA LEU A 82 -1.87 6.26 15.31
C LEU A 82 -0.93 7.25 14.63
N LYS A 83 -1.29 8.53 14.70
CA LYS A 83 -0.40 9.62 14.25
C LYS A 83 0.95 9.49 14.95
N ASP A 84 2.01 9.62 14.18
CA ASP A 84 3.40 9.58 14.65
C ASP A 84 3.87 8.20 15.18
N THR A 85 3.12 7.15 14.91
CA THR A 85 3.51 5.78 15.26
C THR A 85 3.50 4.86 14.04
N TYR A 86 4.15 3.72 14.17
CA TYR A 86 4.01 2.63 13.21
C TYR A 86 3.99 1.31 13.96
N THR A 87 3.34 0.31 13.36
CA THR A 87 3.31 -1.04 13.88
C THR A 87 3.80 -2.01 12.79
N LEU A 88 4.59 -2.99 13.20
CA LEU A 88 5.09 -4.02 12.30
C LEU A 88 4.42 -5.35 12.65
N ARG A 89 3.92 -6.03 11.62
CA ARG A 89 3.45 -7.41 11.77
C ARG A 89 4.63 -8.38 11.65
N PRO A 90 4.54 -9.57 12.28
CA PRO A 90 5.59 -10.57 12.15
C PRO A 90 5.80 -10.95 10.68
N GLU A 91 7.01 -11.38 10.36
CA GLU A 91 7.29 -11.93 9.04
C GLU A 91 6.32 -13.05 8.72
N PHE A 92 5.76 -12.99 7.55
CA PHE A 92 4.95 -14.07 7.04
C PHE A 92 5.86 -15.23 6.67
N LYS A 93 5.98 -16.19 7.58
CA LYS A 93 6.63 -17.46 7.28
C LYS A 93 5.66 -18.33 6.50
N ALA A 94 5.48 -18.00 5.23
CA ALA A 94 4.70 -18.86 4.37
C ALA A 94 5.38 -20.20 4.22
N PRO A 95 4.64 -21.29 4.16
CA PRO A 95 5.18 -22.56 3.69
C PRO A 95 5.37 -22.50 2.16
N PHE A 96 5.96 -21.41 1.70
CA PHE A 96 6.35 -21.37 0.29
C PHE A 96 7.52 -22.30 0.11
N HIS A 97 7.29 -23.37 -0.62
CA HIS A 97 8.39 -24.00 -1.31
C HIS A 97 9.11 -22.90 -2.07
N ALA A 98 10.34 -22.64 -1.69
CA ALA A 98 11.16 -21.73 -2.46
C ALA A 98 10.97 -22.08 -3.93
N TYR A 99 10.56 -21.11 -4.73
CA TYR A 99 10.55 -21.29 -6.18
C TYR A 99 11.91 -21.87 -6.55
N PRO A 100 11.96 -22.99 -7.25
CA PRO A 100 13.24 -23.49 -7.70
C PRO A 100 13.91 -22.34 -8.44
N LYS A 101 15.12 -21.99 -7.98
CA LYS A 101 15.90 -20.98 -8.67
C LYS A 101 16.05 -21.47 -10.10
N THR A 102 15.25 -20.90 -10.98
CA THR A 102 15.43 -21.14 -12.40
C THR A 102 16.83 -20.67 -12.74
N LYS A 103 17.69 -21.62 -13.04
CA LYS A 103 19.00 -21.30 -13.60
C LYS A 103 18.78 -20.69 -14.95
N HIS A 104 19.00 -19.39 -15.04
CA HIS A 104 19.16 -18.72 -16.31
C HIS A 104 20.62 -18.80 -16.75
#